data_000235f31be4d4f58396bb2e4bb0c987
#
_entry.id   000235f31be4d4f58396bb2e4bb0c987
#
_cell.length_a   1.000
_cell.length_b   1.000
_cell.length_c   1.000
_cell.angle_alpha   90.00
_cell.angle_beta   90.00
_cell.angle_gamma   90.00
#
_symmetry.space_group_name_H-M   'P 1'
#
loop_
_entity.id
_entity.type
_entity.pdbx_description
1 polymer ?
#
loop_
_entity_poly.entity_id
_entity_poly.type
_entity_poly.pdbx_seq_one_letter_code
_entity_poly.pdbx_strand_id
1 'polypeptide(L)'
;KIGKLEKVIITSRDPAPPSVKYLKESGGIFKDMMIHDLDLVRFYLGNDEPEKIIATGSNISDNRFNKIKDYELASCLIKSKKGVQCVITNSRHCSFGYDQRVELFGSKGMIISENKRSDEISFYSNNTTSSKSPLMHFFVDRYKDAYKNQLYDFAKFIKKNIKPLALFEEGRRALIMANAAKKSITSKRIEKLNF
;
A
#
# COMPACT_ATOMS: atom_id res chain seq x y z
N LYS A 1 7.80 15.90 -13.80
CA LYS A 1 7.90 17.26 -13.22
C LYS A 1 8.74 17.29 -11.93
N ILE A 2 8.85 16.16 -11.17
CA ILE A 2 9.66 16.04 -9.94
C ILE A 2 11.13 15.68 -10.20
N GLY A 3 11.55 15.60 -11.44
CA GLY A 3 12.90 15.16 -11.79
C GLY A 3 13.08 13.65 -11.69
N LYS A 4 14.28 13.19 -11.29
CA LYS A 4 14.60 11.79 -11.05
C LYS A 4 13.95 11.33 -9.75
N LEU A 5 13.23 10.23 -9.75
CA LEU A 5 12.64 9.64 -8.54
C LEU A 5 13.76 9.14 -7.61
N GLU A 6 13.70 9.48 -6.33
CA GLU A 6 14.69 9.13 -5.32
C GLU A 6 14.09 8.31 -4.17
N LYS A 7 12.82 8.61 -3.82
CA LYS A 7 12.12 7.91 -2.75
C LYS A 7 10.63 7.75 -3.03
N VAL A 8 10.06 6.63 -2.57
CA VAL A 8 8.61 6.36 -2.52
C VAL A 8 8.25 6.03 -1.07
N ILE A 9 7.26 6.71 -0.51
CA ILE A 9 6.72 6.38 0.82
C ILE A 9 5.24 6.08 0.67
N ILE A 10 4.82 4.91 1.17
CA ILE A 10 3.42 4.49 1.16
C ILE A 10 2.97 4.20 2.59
N THR A 11 1.85 4.77 2.96
CA THR A 11 1.17 4.49 4.22
C THR A 11 -0.21 3.92 3.92
N SER A 12 -0.52 2.74 4.44
CA SER A 12 -1.81 2.08 4.29
C SER A 12 -2.28 1.55 5.64
N ARG A 13 -3.44 2.03 6.12
CA ARG A 13 -4.01 1.64 7.41
C ARG A 13 -5.50 1.40 7.28
N ASP A 14 -5.94 0.24 7.72
CA ASP A 14 -7.36 -0.11 7.80
C ASP A 14 -8.01 0.53 9.03
N PRO A 15 -9.29 0.93 9.00
CA PRO A 15 -9.97 1.51 10.16
C PRO A 15 -10.14 0.51 11.30
N ALA A 16 -10.26 -0.78 10.98
CA ALA A 16 -10.36 -1.88 11.94
C ALA A 16 -9.89 -3.21 11.33
N PRO A 17 -9.37 -4.14 12.14
CA PRO A 17 -8.96 -5.44 11.66
C PRO A 17 -10.18 -6.28 11.19
N PRO A 18 -10.03 -7.08 10.13
CA PRO A 18 -11.05 -8.01 9.69
C PRO A 18 -11.37 -9.10 10.73
N SER A 19 -12.39 -9.92 10.45
CA SER A 19 -12.72 -11.06 11.30
C SER A 19 -11.58 -12.06 11.39
N VAL A 20 -11.47 -12.79 12.52
CA VAL A 20 -10.43 -13.82 12.72
C VAL A 20 -10.51 -14.92 11.66
N LYS A 21 -11.71 -15.26 11.21
CA LYS A 21 -11.91 -16.24 10.12
C LYS A 21 -11.22 -15.75 8.85
N TYR A 22 -11.49 -14.52 8.42
CA TYR A 22 -10.85 -13.91 7.25
C TYR A 22 -9.32 -13.85 7.39
N LEU A 23 -8.81 -13.39 8.53
CA LEU A 23 -7.37 -13.26 8.76
C LEU A 23 -6.63 -14.60 8.60
N LYS A 24 -7.24 -15.72 9.04
CA LYS A 24 -6.65 -17.07 8.89
C LYS A 24 -6.53 -17.52 7.44
N GLU A 25 -7.42 -17.06 6.57
CA GLU A 25 -7.54 -17.48 5.17
C GLU A 25 -6.88 -16.49 4.20
N SER A 26 -6.68 -15.23 4.61
CA SER A 26 -6.20 -14.14 3.74
C SER A 26 -4.74 -14.27 3.28
N GLY A 27 -3.94 -15.08 3.96
CA GLY A 27 -2.50 -15.21 3.69
C GLY A 27 -1.61 -14.28 4.50
N GLY A 28 -2.21 -13.46 5.39
CA GLY A 28 -1.53 -12.53 6.31
C GLY A 28 -1.28 -11.16 5.71
N ILE A 29 -0.82 -10.23 6.55
CA ILE A 29 -0.70 -8.80 6.22
C ILE A 29 0.08 -8.53 4.91
N PHE A 30 1.09 -9.33 4.60
CA PHE A 30 1.91 -9.14 3.40
C PHE A 30 1.20 -9.53 2.11
N LYS A 31 0.34 -10.57 2.13
CA LYS A 31 -0.37 -11.06 0.94
C LYS A 31 -1.76 -10.47 0.78
N ASP A 32 -2.33 -9.99 1.85
CA ASP A 32 -3.68 -9.46 1.87
C ASP A 32 -3.72 -7.92 1.80
N MET A 33 -2.80 -7.25 2.48
CA MET A 33 -2.77 -5.80 2.56
C MET A 33 -1.57 -5.19 1.82
N MET A 34 -0.35 -5.53 2.22
CA MET A 34 0.86 -4.92 1.66
C MET A 34 1.07 -5.21 0.17
N ILE A 35 0.51 -6.31 -0.36
CA ILE A 35 0.65 -6.68 -1.78
C ILE A 35 0.21 -5.55 -2.72
N HIS A 36 -0.79 -4.78 -2.35
CA HIS A 36 -1.28 -3.63 -3.14
C HIS A 36 -0.24 -2.51 -3.17
N ASP A 37 0.41 -2.24 -2.04
CA ASP A 37 1.45 -1.23 -1.93
C ASP A 37 2.74 -1.66 -2.65
N LEU A 38 3.05 -2.97 -2.61
CA LEU A 38 4.18 -3.54 -3.34
C LEU A 38 3.99 -3.43 -4.85
N ASP A 39 2.77 -3.59 -5.35
CA ASP A 39 2.45 -3.35 -6.75
C ASP A 39 2.54 -1.87 -7.12
N LEU A 40 2.06 -0.96 -6.25
CA LEU A 40 2.23 0.48 -6.43
C LEU A 40 3.70 0.89 -6.47
N VAL A 41 4.57 0.32 -5.62
CA VAL A 41 6.02 0.56 -5.69
C VAL A 41 6.55 0.23 -7.08
N ARG A 42 6.19 -0.93 -7.64
CA ARG A 42 6.60 -1.31 -9.00
C ARG A 42 6.08 -0.34 -10.06
N PHE A 43 4.81 0.05 -9.94
CA PHE A 43 4.20 1.03 -10.83
C PHE A 43 4.96 2.36 -10.84
N TYR A 44 5.31 2.90 -9.66
CA TYR A 44 6.04 4.17 -9.56
C TYR A 44 7.50 4.08 -9.98
N LEU A 45 8.14 2.94 -9.78
CA LEU A 45 9.51 2.70 -10.26
C LEU A 45 9.59 2.63 -11.80
N GLY A 46 8.49 2.29 -12.48
CA GLY A 46 8.43 2.22 -13.93
C GLY A 46 9.43 1.19 -14.50
N ASN A 47 10.44 1.69 -15.22
CA ASN A 47 11.49 0.85 -15.82
C ASN A 47 12.64 0.51 -14.86
N ASP A 48 12.54 0.89 -13.59
CA ASP A 48 13.46 0.44 -12.55
C ASP A 48 12.82 -0.72 -11.78
N GLU A 49 13.61 -1.70 -11.40
CA GLU A 49 13.08 -2.88 -10.71
C GLU A 49 13.48 -2.91 -9.24
N PRO A 50 12.57 -3.33 -8.33
CA PRO A 50 12.94 -3.65 -6.96
C PRO A 50 14.02 -4.74 -6.94
N GLU A 51 15.07 -4.56 -6.13
CA GLU A 51 16.20 -5.50 -6.04
C GLU A 51 16.26 -6.24 -4.70
N LYS A 52 16.03 -5.50 -3.62
CA LYS A 52 16.19 -5.99 -2.24
C LYS A 52 15.05 -5.51 -1.37
N ILE A 53 14.65 -6.37 -0.43
CA ILE A 53 13.57 -6.08 0.52
C ILE A 53 13.94 -6.56 1.92
N ILE A 54 13.62 -5.76 2.92
CA ILE A 54 13.63 -6.14 4.34
C ILE A 54 12.32 -5.69 4.98
N ALA A 55 11.77 -6.51 5.85
CA ALA A 55 10.50 -6.23 6.52
C ALA A 55 10.56 -6.52 8.01
N THR A 56 9.69 -5.84 8.74
CA THR A 56 9.41 -6.11 10.16
C THR A 56 7.91 -6.15 10.38
N GLY A 57 7.49 -6.87 11.42
CA GLY A 57 6.09 -6.95 11.84
C GLY A 57 6.00 -7.05 13.35
N SER A 58 4.92 -6.51 13.92
CA SER A 58 4.68 -6.53 15.37
C SER A 58 3.19 -6.58 15.70
N ASN A 59 2.90 -7.05 16.93
CA ASN A 59 1.57 -7.11 17.51
C ASN A 59 1.64 -6.44 18.88
N ILE A 60 1.05 -5.25 19.00
CA ILE A 60 1.12 -4.42 20.20
C ILE A 60 -0.24 -4.34 20.88
N SER A 61 -1.29 -4.12 20.09
CA SER A 61 -2.63 -3.80 20.61
C SER A 61 -3.59 -4.98 20.57
N ASP A 62 -3.40 -5.93 19.67
CA ASP A 62 -4.34 -7.02 19.42
C ASP A 62 -3.70 -8.40 19.45
N ASN A 63 -3.88 -9.10 20.57
CA ASN A 63 -3.32 -10.44 20.78
C ASN A 63 -3.91 -11.53 19.84
N ARG A 64 -4.99 -11.24 19.10
CA ARG A 64 -5.53 -12.17 18.10
C ARG A 64 -4.52 -12.50 17.03
N PHE A 65 -3.70 -11.53 16.62
CA PHE A 65 -2.67 -11.70 15.59
C PHE A 65 -1.58 -12.69 16.03
N ASN A 66 -1.18 -12.69 17.31
CA ASN A 66 -0.25 -13.70 17.84
C ASN A 66 -0.82 -15.12 17.72
N LYS A 67 -2.11 -15.30 18.04
CA LYS A 67 -2.77 -16.60 17.98
C LYS A 67 -2.86 -17.17 16.56
N ILE A 68 -2.95 -16.32 15.55
CA ILE A 68 -3.02 -16.74 14.14
C ILE A 68 -1.66 -16.67 13.41
N LYS A 69 -0.60 -16.30 14.13
CA LYS A 69 0.77 -16.13 13.57
C LYS A 69 0.85 -15.13 12.42
N ASP A 70 0.14 -14.01 12.55
CA ASP A 70 0.15 -12.89 11.61
C ASP A 70 0.52 -11.60 12.37
N TYR A 71 0.56 -10.45 11.69
CA TYR A 71 0.93 -9.17 12.25
C TYR A 71 -0.19 -8.15 12.10
N GLU A 72 -0.38 -7.31 13.14
CA GLU A 72 -1.27 -6.14 13.08
C GLU A 72 -0.58 -4.94 12.42
N LEU A 73 0.75 -4.85 12.59
CA LEU A 73 1.61 -3.79 12.03
C LEU A 73 2.71 -4.43 11.19
N ALA A 74 2.98 -3.86 10.03
CA ALA A 74 4.12 -4.26 9.22
C ALA A 74 4.78 -3.06 8.57
N SER A 75 6.09 -3.09 8.45
CA SER A 75 6.86 -2.12 7.67
C SER A 75 7.86 -2.81 6.77
N CYS A 76 8.13 -2.19 5.64
CA CYS A 76 9.00 -2.74 4.62
C CYS A 76 9.89 -1.64 4.03
N LEU A 77 11.18 -1.93 3.86
CA LEU A 77 12.12 -1.11 3.12
C LEU A 77 12.57 -1.89 1.87
N ILE A 78 12.45 -1.24 0.71
CA ILE A 78 12.83 -1.79 -0.58
C ILE A 78 13.87 -0.88 -1.21
N LYS A 79 14.89 -1.47 -1.84
CA LYS A 79 15.83 -0.75 -2.69
C LYS A 79 15.72 -1.28 -4.12
N SER A 80 15.61 -0.35 -5.08
CA SER A 80 15.61 -0.68 -6.50
C SER A 80 17.03 -0.88 -7.06
N LYS A 81 17.15 -1.44 -8.26
CA LYS A 81 18.42 -1.61 -8.98
C LYS A 81 19.13 -0.27 -9.22
N LYS A 82 18.39 0.82 -9.47
CA LYS A 82 18.96 2.16 -9.67
C LYS A 82 19.12 2.94 -8.38
N GLY A 83 18.81 2.34 -7.22
CA GLY A 83 19.06 2.91 -5.90
C GLY A 83 17.88 3.69 -5.29
N VAL A 84 16.70 3.73 -5.93
CA VAL A 84 15.51 4.33 -5.34
C VAL A 84 15.13 3.59 -4.07
N GLN A 85 14.82 4.33 -3.00
CA GLN A 85 14.38 3.78 -1.72
C GLN A 85 12.86 3.85 -1.63
N CYS A 86 12.23 2.72 -1.28
CA CYS A 86 10.79 2.68 -1.06
C CYS A 86 10.49 2.19 0.36
N VAL A 87 9.60 2.89 1.06
CA VAL A 87 9.16 2.58 2.42
C VAL A 87 7.67 2.35 2.41
N ILE A 88 7.22 1.23 2.96
CA ILE A 88 5.82 0.91 3.14
C ILE A 88 5.55 0.72 4.62
N THR A 89 4.46 1.29 5.13
CA THR A 89 3.98 1.08 6.50
C THR A 89 2.50 0.70 6.47
N ASN A 90 2.17 -0.45 7.05
CA ASN A 90 0.81 -0.97 7.11
C ASN A 90 0.34 -1.13 8.55
N SER A 91 -0.94 -0.92 8.78
CA SER A 91 -1.61 -1.22 10.04
C SER A 91 -3.01 -1.79 9.81
N ARG A 92 -3.37 -2.82 10.56
CA ARG A 92 -4.73 -3.38 10.56
C ARG A 92 -5.72 -2.56 11.38
N HIS A 93 -5.28 -1.45 11.96
CA HIS A 93 -6.16 -0.53 12.67
C HIS A 93 -5.71 0.92 12.51
N CYS A 94 -6.70 1.83 12.51
CA CYS A 94 -6.48 3.27 12.46
C CYS A 94 -7.71 3.99 13.01
N SER A 95 -7.57 4.59 14.21
CA SER A 95 -8.69 5.21 14.93
C SER A 95 -9.33 6.39 14.20
N PHE A 96 -8.62 7.03 13.29
CA PHE A 96 -9.12 8.18 12.52
C PHE A 96 -9.61 7.84 11.11
N GLY A 97 -9.72 6.55 10.75
CA GLY A 97 -10.32 6.10 9.49
C GLY A 97 -9.35 5.39 8.54
N TYR A 98 -9.77 5.24 7.28
CA TYR A 98 -9.00 4.55 6.25
C TYR A 98 -7.89 5.47 5.72
N ASP A 99 -6.66 5.27 6.19
CA ASP A 99 -5.50 6.12 5.90
C ASP A 99 -4.65 5.53 4.75
N GLN A 100 -4.72 6.19 3.58
CA GLN A 100 -4.04 5.76 2.36
C GLN A 100 -3.29 6.93 1.73
N ARG A 101 -1.98 6.98 1.90
CA ARG A 101 -1.14 8.08 1.42
C ARG A 101 0.07 7.58 0.65
N VAL A 102 0.44 8.34 -0.39
CA VAL A 102 1.64 8.09 -1.18
C VAL A 102 2.44 9.39 -1.33
N GLU A 103 3.73 9.30 -1.09
CA GLU A 103 4.69 10.37 -1.36
C GLU A 103 5.72 9.89 -2.38
N LEU A 104 5.93 10.69 -3.42
CA LEU A 104 6.96 10.51 -4.44
C LEU A 104 7.93 11.68 -4.35
N PHE A 105 9.12 11.44 -3.83
CA PHE A 105 10.17 12.43 -3.70
C PHE A 105 11.20 12.26 -4.82
N GLY A 106 11.52 13.36 -5.48
CA GLY A 106 12.46 13.40 -6.59
C GLY A 106 13.39 14.58 -6.53
N SER A 107 14.40 14.58 -7.40
CA SER A 107 15.51 15.56 -7.42
C SER A 107 15.08 17.01 -7.68
N LYS A 108 13.86 17.28 -8.10
CA LYS A 108 13.33 18.61 -8.43
C LYS A 108 11.99 18.93 -7.76
N GLY A 109 11.51 18.05 -6.89
CA GLY A 109 10.24 18.27 -6.20
C GLY A 109 9.62 16.99 -5.67
N MET A 110 8.42 17.13 -5.14
CA MET A 110 7.68 16.05 -4.49
C MET A 110 6.21 16.07 -4.93
N ILE A 111 5.60 14.90 -4.97
CA ILE A 111 4.15 14.72 -5.15
C ILE A 111 3.64 13.95 -3.95
N ILE A 112 2.53 14.41 -3.37
CA ILE A 112 1.82 13.70 -2.31
C ILE A 112 0.39 13.43 -2.76
N SER A 113 -0.04 12.19 -2.64
CA SER A 113 -1.45 11.80 -2.69
C SER A 113 -1.93 11.60 -1.27
N GLU A 114 -2.79 12.50 -0.83
CA GLU A 114 -3.34 12.49 0.52
C GLU A 114 -4.67 11.72 0.61
N ASN A 115 -5.18 11.60 1.83
CA ASN A 115 -6.47 11.00 2.10
C ASN A 115 -7.63 11.80 1.51
N LYS A 116 -8.61 11.08 0.96
CA LYS A 116 -9.88 11.67 0.54
C LYS A 116 -10.85 11.78 1.72
N ARG A 117 -11.65 12.85 1.70
CA ARG A 117 -12.76 13.09 2.60
C ARG A 117 -14.05 13.17 1.80
N SER A 118 -15.20 13.11 2.48
CA SER A 118 -16.50 13.25 1.84
C SER A 118 -16.76 14.66 1.30
N ASP A 119 -16.11 15.65 1.91
CA ASP A 119 -16.20 17.08 1.57
C ASP A 119 -14.88 17.80 1.90
N GLU A 120 -14.80 19.08 1.54
CA GLU A 120 -13.65 19.95 1.79
C GLU A 120 -13.90 20.98 2.92
N ILE A 121 -14.92 20.76 3.76
CA ILE A 121 -15.29 21.67 4.83
C ILE A 121 -14.24 21.64 5.93
N SER A 122 -13.87 22.83 6.42
CA SER A 122 -13.07 23.01 7.62
C SER A 122 -13.88 23.84 8.63
N PHE A 123 -13.98 23.33 9.85
CA PHE A 123 -14.70 24.01 10.94
C PHE A 123 -13.72 24.69 11.90
N TYR A 124 -14.05 25.91 12.25
CA TYR A 124 -13.29 26.74 13.19
C TYR A 124 -14.22 27.21 14.30
N SER A 125 -13.78 27.18 15.55
CA SER A 125 -14.49 27.69 16.73
C SER A 125 -13.49 28.19 17.77
N ASN A 126 -13.99 28.68 18.91
CA ASN A 126 -13.11 29.09 20.01
C ASN A 126 -12.20 27.97 20.54
N ASN A 127 -12.62 26.71 20.40
CA ASN A 127 -11.93 25.56 20.96
C ASN A 127 -11.30 24.64 19.87
N THR A 128 -11.50 24.98 18.60
CA THR A 128 -11.06 24.09 17.50
C THR A 128 -10.60 24.91 16.32
N THR A 129 -9.40 24.62 15.84
CA THR A 129 -8.85 25.22 14.63
C THR A 129 -8.72 24.16 13.54
N SER A 130 -9.44 24.35 12.42
CA SER A 130 -9.36 23.49 11.24
C SER A 130 -9.75 22.02 11.47
N SER A 131 -10.85 21.78 12.20
CA SER A 131 -11.47 20.45 12.24
C SER A 131 -12.08 20.14 10.88
N LYS A 132 -11.82 18.95 10.38
CA LYS A 132 -12.26 18.49 9.06
C LYS A 132 -13.16 17.26 9.20
N SER A 133 -13.99 17.03 8.19
CA SER A 133 -14.79 15.82 8.06
C SER A 133 -13.93 14.56 8.17
N PRO A 134 -14.47 13.44 8.70
CA PRO A 134 -13.77 12.18 8.76
C PRO A 134 -13.24 11.72 7.39
N LEU A 135 -12.24 10.87 7.40
CA LEU A 135 -11.79 10.19 6.19
C LEU A 135 -12.90 9.29 5.66
N MET A 136 -12.87 8.98 4.37
CA MET A 136 -13.71 7.93 3.81
C MET A 136 -13.53 6.63 4.62
N HIS A 137 -14.63 5.94 4.90
CA HIS A 137 -14.63 4.88 5.89
C HIS A 137 -13.79 3.68 5.48
N PHE A 138 -13.89 3.25 4.21
CA PHE A 138 -13.23 2.02 3.78
C PHE A 138 -12.89 2.05 2.27
N PHE A 139 -12.21 1.00 1.80
CA PHE A 139 -11.70 0.92 0.43
C PHE A 139 -12.80 1.03 -0.64
N VAL A 140 -14.01 0.53 -0.37
CA VAL A 140 -15.14 0.60 -1.32
C VAL A 140 -15.47 2.04 -1.67
N ASP A 141 -15.51 2.92 -0.66
CA ASP A 141 -15.81 4.35 -0.85
C ASP A 141 -14.60 5.07 -1.48
N ARG A 142 -13.40 4.78 -0.98
CA ARG A 142 -12.15 5.42 -1.38
C ARG A 142 -11.80 5.14 -2.84
N TYR A 143 -12.05 3.93 -3.32
CA TYR A 143 -11.63 3.45 -4.63
C TYR A 143 -12.78 3.21 -5.62
N LYS A 144 -13.96 3.78 -5.37
CA LYS A 144 -15.11 3.67 -6.26
C LYS A 144 -14.77 4.02 -7.72
N ASP A 145 -14.03 5.11 -7.93
CA ASP A 145 -13.61 5.53 -9.28
C ASP A 145 -12.58 4.57 -9.89
N ALA A 146 -11.69 3.99 -9.08
CA ALA A 146 -10.72 3.02 -9.55
C ALA A 146 -11.40 1.73 -10.05
N TYR A 147 -12.38 1.21 -9.31
CA TYR A 147 -13.17 0.05 -9.75
C TYR A 147 -13.94 0.34 -11.05
N LYS A 148 -14.54 1.52 -11.15
CA LYS A 148 -15.23 1.94 -12.39
C LYS A 148 -14.27 2.01 -13.57
N ASN A 149 -13.11 2.63 -13.38
CA ASN A 149 -12.09 2.76 -14.42
C ASN A 149 -11.53 1.40 -14.84
N GLN A 150 -11.33 0.48 -13.90
CA GLN A 150 -10.91 -0.90 -14.20
C GLN A 150 -11.88 -1.60 -15.17
N LEU A 151 -13.18 -1.47 -14.94
CA LEU A 151 -14.19 -2.05 -15.84
C LEU A 151 -14.17 -1.40 -17.23
N TYR A 152 -14.01 -0.08 -17.31
CA TYR A 152 -13.88 0.60 -18.59
C TYR A 152 -12.62 0.18 -19.35
N ASP A 153 -11.49 0.06 -18.67
CA ASP A 153 -10.23 -0.34 -19.31
C ASP A 153 -10.29 -1.80 -19.76
N PHE A 154 -10.94 -2.69 -19.00
CA PHE A 154 -11.20 -4.06 -19.41
C PHE A 154 -12.10 -4.12 -20.66
N ALA A 155 -13.16 -3.31 -20.72
CA ALA A 155 -14.00 -3.22 -21.90
C ALA A 155 -13.25 -2.68 -23.14
N LYS A 156 -12.33 -1.72 -22.97
CA LYS A 156 -11.45 -1.24 -24.04
C LYS A 156 -10.49 -2.33 -24.51
N PHE A 157 -9.94 -3.13 -23.61
CA PHE A 157 -9.10 -4.27 -23.96
C PHE A 157 -9.86 -5.25 -24.85
N ILE A 158 -11.07 -5.67 -24.44
CA ILE A 158 -11.89 -6.60 -25.24
C ILE A 158 -12.22 -6.02 -26.63
N LYS A 159 -12.68 -4.75 -26.67
CA LYS A 159 -13.19 -4.16 -27.93
C LYS A 159 -12.10 -3.68 -28.88
N LYS A 160 -10.98 -3.19 -28.34
CA LYS A 160 -9.94 -2.48 -29.11
C LYS A 160 -8.55 -3.09 -28.99
N ASN A 161 -8.41 -4.20 -28.26
CA ASN A 161 -7.13 -4.85 -27.95
C ASN A 161 -6.10 -3.90 -27.33
N ILE A 162 -6.54 -2.92 -26.52
CA ILE A 162 -5.68 -1.98 -25.82
C ILE A 162 -5.21 -2.67 -24.55
N LYS A 163 -3.91 -2.94 -24.45
CA LYS A 163 -3.30 -3.65 -23.31
C LYS A 163 -3.62 -2.94 -21.97
N PRO A 164 -4.15 -3.65 -20.96
CA PRO A 164 -4.37 -3.09 -19.63
C PRO A 164 -3.06 -2.69 -18.95
N LEU A 165 -3.14 -1.78 -17.96
CA LEU A 165 -1.99 -1.36 -17.15
C LEU A 165 -1.45 -2.48 -16.26
N ALA A 166 -2.33 -3.36 -15.77
CA ALA A 166 -1.97 -4.49 -14.93
C ALA A 166 -2.41 -5.80 -15.58
N LEU A 167 -1.48 -6.72 -15.74
CA LEU A 167 -1.67 -8.06 -16.26
C LEU A 167 -1.30 -9.11 -15.19
N PHE A 168 -1.34 -10.37 -15.55
CA PHE A 168 -0.94 -11.48 -14.68
C PHE A 168 0.48 -11.32 -14.13
N GLU A 169 1.41 -10.83 -14.96
CA GLU A 169 2.81 -10.68 -14.58
C GLU A 169 3.00 -9.64 -13.46
N GLU A 170 2.26 -8.54 -13.49
CA GLU A 170 2.29 -7.53 -12.43
C GLU A 170 1.86 -8.13 -11.09
N GLY A 171 0.74 -8.88 -11.07
CA GLY A 171 0.27 -9.59 -9.87
C GLY A 171 1.26 -10.66 -9.39
N ARG A 172 1.87 -11.44 -10.30
CA ARG A 172 2.89 -12.44 -9.97
C ARG A 172 4.10 -11.80 -9.29
N ARG A 173 4.60 -10.69 -9.81
CA ARG A 173 5.75 -9.97 -9.24
C ARG A 173 5.42 -9.34 -7.89
N ALA A 174 4.24 -8.77 -7.70
CA ALA A 174 3.80 -8.28 -6.41
C ALA A 174 3.74 -9.41 -5.36
N LEU A 175 3.27 -10.59 -5.74
CA LEU A 175 3.25 -11.78 -4.88
C LEU A 175 4.66 -12.28 -4.52
N ILE A 176 5.62 -12.23 -5.44
CA ILE A 176 7.03 -12.55 -5.16
C ILE A 176 7.57 -11.59 -4.08
N MET A 177 7.30 -10.30 -4.21
CA MET A 177 7.72 -9.31 -3.21
C MET A 177 7.06 -9.54 -1.85
N ALA A 178 5.76 -9.87 -1.81
CA ALA A 178 5.04 -10.18 -0.57
C ALA A 178 5.62 -11.43 0.12
N ASN A 179 5.97 -12.47 -0.63
CA ASN A 179 6.63 -13.66 -0.10
C ASN A 179 8.04 -13.35 0.42
N ALA A 180 8.81 -12.53 -0.28
CA ALA A 180 10.13 -12.10 0.14
C ALA A 180 10.06 -11.24 1.42
N ALA A 181 9.09 -10.34 1.54
CA ALA A 181 8.85 -9.57 2.76
C ALA A 181 8.55 -10.48 3.97
N LYS A 182 7.65 -11.44 3.79
CA LYS A 182 7.33 -12.44 4.82
C LYS A 182 8.56 -13.28 5.20
N LYS A 183 9.34 -13.72 4.22
CA LYS A 183 10.58 -14.48 4.44
C LYS A 183 11.62 -13.66 5.20
N SER A 184 11.76 -12.37 4.88
CA SER A 184 12.70 -11.46 5.54
C SER A 184 12.47 -11.36 7.05
N ILE A 185 11.22 -11.35 7.52
CA ILE A 185 10.92 -11.38 8.97
C ILE A 185 11.45 -12.65 9.62
N THR A 186 11.23 -13.80 8.99
CA THR A 186 11.63 -15.08 9.54
C THR A 186 13.16 -15.26 9.52
N SER A 187 13.78 -14.89 8.40
CA SER A 187 15.24 -15.00 8.22
C SER A 187 16.01 -13.90 8.97
N LYS A 188 15.35 -12.80 9.34
CA LYS A 188 15.96 -11.57 9.89
C LYS A 188 17.04 -10.98 8.99
N ARG A 189 16.89 -11.17 7.67
CA ARG A 189 17.85 -10.76 6.65
C ARG A 189 17.18 -9.99 5.51
N ILE A 190 18.00 -9.26 4.78
CA ILE A 190 17.61 -8.68 3.49
C ILE A 190 17.44 -9.82 2.48
N GLU A 191 16.28 -9.87 1.85
CA GLU A 191 15.99 -10.82 0.76
C GLU A 191 16.23 -10.17 -0.60
N LYS A 192 16.86 -10.89 -1.52
CA LYS A 192 16.95 -10.49 -2.92
C LYS A 192 15.68 -10.85 -3.66
N LEU A 193 15.27 -9.99 -4.58
CA LEU A 193 14.08 -10.17 -5.41
C LEU A 193 14.50 -10.73 -6.78
N ASN A 194 13.96 -11.89 -7.13
CA ASN A 194 14.18 -12.56 -8.42
C ASN A 194 12.80 -12.70 -9.09
N PHE A 195 12.57 -11.96 -10.17
CA PHE A 195 11.32 -11.92 -10.93
C PHE A 195 11.31 -12.88 -12.11
#